data_ced6bf6e55615ed7b3a7ae892173aac0
#
_entry.id   ced6bf6e55615ed7b3a7ae892173aac0
#
_cell.length_a   1.000
_cell.length_b   1.000
_cell.length_c   1.000
_cell.angle_alpha   90.00
_cell.angle_beta   90.00
_cell.angle_gamma   90.00
#
_symmetry.space_group_name_H-M   'P 1'
#
loop_
_entity.id
_entity.type
_entity.pdbx_description
1 polymer ?
#
loop_
_entity_poly.entity_id
_entity_poly.type
_entity_poly.pdbx_seq_one_letter_code
_entity_poly.pdbx_strand_id
1 'polypeptide(L)' 'MAITFKVDSTTGEGTFIRVLRDGRPLGKILDAVGLYRFYEGDRERLGGTAELQDADLGRLKTAIQSR' A
#
# COMPACT_ATOMS: atom_id res chain seq x y z
N MET A 1 -2.15 -12.62 13.59
CA MET A 1 -1.81 -12.07 12.27
C MET A 1 -1.65 -10.57 12.39
N ALA A 2 -0.49 -10.06 12.10
CA ALA A 2 -0.18 -8.65 12.32
C ALA A 2 0.15 -7.95 11.01
N ILE A 3 -0.57 -6.88 10.71
CA ILE A 3 -0.31 -6.03 9.56
C ILE A 3 0.42 -4.79 10.06
N THR A 4 1.56 -4.52 9.45
CA THR A 4 2.39 -3.37 9.80
C THR A 4 2.48 -2.44 8.60
N PHE A 5 2.39 -1.14 8.85
CA PHE A 5 2.53 -0.12 7.81
C PHE A 5 3.81 0.65 8.06
N LYS A 6 4.69 0.68 7.07
CA LYS A 6 5.98 1.31 7.20
C LYS A 6 6.18 2.34 6.12
N VAL A 7 6.30 3.61 6.51
CA VAL A 7 6.54 4.68 5.54
C VAL A 7 7.95 4.55 5.00
N ASP A 8 8.07 4.57 3.68
CA ASP A 8 9.35 4.49 3.01
C ASP A 8 9.37 5.53 1.88
N SER A 9 10.54 5.89 1.44
CA SER A 9 10.67 6.85 0.36
C SER A 9 11.75 6.39 -0.60
N THR A 10 11.46 6.58 -1.89
CA THR A 10 12.38 6.20 -2.95
C THR A 10 12.80 7.43 -3.70
N THR A 11 14.08 7.52 -4.04
CA THR A 11 14.60 8.66 -4.77
C THR A 11 13.87 8.80 -6.11
N GLY A 12 13.29 9.97 -6.32
CA GLY A 12 12.61 10.28 -7.57
C GLY A 12 11.17 9.82 -7.69
N GLU A 13 10.67 9.03 -6.75
CA GLU A 13 9.30 8.51 -6.83
C GLU A 13 8.40 8.96 -5.68
N GLY A 14 8.94 9.72 -4.76
CA GLY A 14 8.17 10.19 -3.63
C GLY A 14 8.06 9.16 -2.51
N THR A 15 7.04 9.30 -1.70
CA THR A 15 6.85 8.48 -0.52
C THR A 15 5.80 7.40 -0.77
N PHE A 16 6.06 6.20 -0.30
CA PHE A 16 5.07 5.13 -0.32
C PHE A 16 5.04 4.44 1.04
N ILE A 17 3.96 3.69 1.29
CA ILE A 17 3.81 2.95 2.53
C ILE A 17 3.94 1.46 2.22
N ARG A 18 4.93 0.84 2.83
CA ARG A 18 5.14 -0.59 2.68
C ARG A 18 4.21 -1.32 3.65
N VAL A 19 3.48 -2.31 3.15
CA VAL A 19 2.57 -3.11 3.95
C VAL A 19 3.22 -4.46 4.20
N LEU A 20 3.32 -4.83 5.48
CA LEU A 20 3.92 -6.09 5.89
C LEU A 20 2.91 -6.92 6.66
N ARG A 21 2.93 -8.21 6.45
CA ARG A 21 2.09 -9.15 7.19
C ARG A 21 3.00 -10.14 7.89
N ASP A 22 3.00 -10.09 9.23
CA ASP A 22 3.87 -10.92 10.06
C ASP A 22 5.34 -10.77 9.65
N GLY A 23 5.75 -9.54 9.33
CA GLY A 23 7.12 -9.24 8.94
C GLY A 23 7.44 -9.52 7.48
N ARG A 24 6.51 -10.05 6.71
CA ARG A 24 6.71 -10.38 5.29
C ARG A 24 6.06 -9.34 4.39
N PRO A 25 6.69 -8.97 3.27
CA PRO A 25 6.10 -8.03 2.34
C PRO A 25 4.74 -8.53 1.83
N LEU A 26 3.71 -7.72 2.02
CA LEU A 26 2.38 -8.01 1.49
C LEU A 26 2.12 -7.19 0.23
N GLY A 27 2.53 -5.93 0.25
CA GLY A 27 2.32 -5.03 -0.85
C GLY A 27 2.74 -3.63 -0.47
N LYS A 28 2.23 -2.64 -1.19
CA LYS A 28 2.53 -1.25 -0.87
C LYS A 28 1.37 -0.33 -1.24
N ILE A 29 1.31 0.80 -0.55
CA ILE A 29 0.33 1.84 -0.80
C ILE A 29 1.05 3.00 -1.47
N LEU A 30 0.54 3.43 -2.62
CA LEU A 30 1.07 4.59 -3.32
C LEU A 30 0.11 5.76 -3.14
N ASP A 31 0.68 6.93 -2.86
CA ASP A 31 -0.07 8.17 -2.78
C ASP A 31 -0.13 8.79 -4.17
N ALA A 32 -1.27 8.64 -4.82
CA ALA A 32 -1.54 9.31 -6.07
C ALA A 32 -2.47 10.48 -5.75
N VAL A 33 -2.33 11.57 -6.46
CA VAL A 33 -3.01 12.85 -6.18
C VAL A 33 -4.43 12.65 -5.60
N GLY A 34 -4.55 12.86 -4.29
CA GLY A 34 -5.83 12.75 -3.59
C GLY A 34 -6.38 11.35 -3.40
N LEU A 35 -5.61 10.32 -3.73
CA LEU A 35 -6.07 8.95 -3.64
C LEU A 35 -4.92 8.02 -3.25
N TYR A 36 -5.19 7.12 -2.31
CA TYR A 36 -4.22 6.11 -1.89
C TYR A 36 -4.59 4.79 -2.55
N ARG A 37 -3.61 4.14 -3.18
CA ARG A 37 -3.83 2.88 -3.87
C ARG A 37 -2.95 1.79 -3.28
N PHE A 38 -3.57 0.68 -2.93
CA PHE A 38 -2.85 -0.48 -2.41
C PHE A 38 -2.64 -1.50 -3.52
N TYR A 39 -1.39 -1.87 -3.74
CA TYR A 39 -1.00 -2.89 -4.71
C TYR A 39 -0.41 -4.07 -3.97
N GLU A 40 -1.01 -5.24 -4.15
CA GLU A 40 -0.55 -6.45 -3.51
C GLU A 40 0.62 -7.05 -4.28
N GLY A 41 1.68 -7.42 -3.56
CA GLY A 41 2.86 -8.01 -4.17
C GLY A 41 3.55 -7.08 -5.14
N ASP A 42 3.85 -7.57 -6.34
CA ASP A 42 4.53 -6.82 -7.39
C ASP A 42 3.59 -6.30 -8.47
N ARG A 43 2.30 -6.29 -8.22
CA ARG A 43 1.33 -5.89 -9.24
C ARG A 43 1.56 -4.49 -9.80
N GLU A 44 2.00 -3.58 -8.96
CA GLU A 44 2.28 -2.22 -9.41
C GLU A 44 3.38 -2.21 -10.48
N ARG A 45 4.42 -3.01 -10.29
CA ARG A 45 5.51 -3.11 -11.25
C ARG A 45 5.09 -3.74 -12.56
N LEU A 46 4.09 -4.61 -12.51
CA LEU A 46 3.59 -5.31 -13.68
C LEU A 46 2.47 -4.55 -14.37
N GLY A 47 2.18 -3.35 -13.91
CA GLY A 47 1.11 -2.55 -14.50
C GLY A 47 -0.28 -3.00 -14.10
N GLY A 48 -0.38 -3.76 -13.01
CA GLY A 48 -1.66 -4.26 -12.54
C GLY A 48 -2.52 -3.16 -11.92
N THR A 49 -3.79 -3.51 -11.69
CA THR A 49 -4.75 -2.63 -11.05
C THR A 49 -4.60 -2.68 -9.53
N ALA A 50 -4.85 -1.57 -8.85
CA ALA A 50 -4.84 -1.54 -7.40
C ALA A 50 -5.90 -2.50 -6.84
N GLU A 51 -5.53 -3.25 -5.80
CA GLU A 51 -6.47 -4.14 -5.12
C GLU A 51 -7.52 -3.35 -4.36
N LEU A 52 -7.09 -2.27 -3.71
CA LEU A 52 -7.95 -1.38 -2.94
C LEU A 52 -7.51 0.05 -3.18
N GLN A 53 -8.44 0.98 -3.07
CA GLN A 53 -8.12 2.38 -3.16
C GLN A 53 -9.10 3.19 -2.34
N ASP A 54 -8.65 4.29 -1.75
CA ASP A 54 -9.48 5.19 -0.96
C ASP A 54 -8.79 6.54 -0.86
N ALA A 55 -9.58 7.59 -0.80
CA ALA A 55 -9.05 8.93 -0.56
C ALA A 55 -8.63 9.11 0.91
N ASP A 56 -9.12 8.25 1.80
CA ASP A 56 -8.81 8.28 3.22
C ASP A 56 -7.86 7.13 3.55
N LEU A 57 -6.64 7.49 3.96
CA LEU A 57 -5.62 6.48 4.27
C LEU A 57 -6.05 5.57 5.44
N GLY A 58 -6.72 6.14 6.43
CA GLY A 58 -7.20 5.35 7.58
C GLY A 58 -8.17 4.26 7.16
N ARG A 59 -9.09 4.60 6.26
CA ARG A 59 -10.03 3.63 5.72
C ARG A 59 -9.32 2.55 4.92
N LEU A 60 -8.35 2.94 4.13
CA LEU A 60 -7.58 1.99 3.32
C LEU A 60 -6.84 1.01 4.22
N LYS A 61 -6.20 1.52 5.27
CA LYS A 61 -5.51 0.65 6.23
C LYS A 61 -6.46 -0.35 6.87
N THR A 62 -7.66 0.12 7.26
CA THR A 62 -8.67 -0.74 7.85
C THR A 62 -9.11 -1.83 6.87
N ALA A 63 -9.33 -1.47 5.62
CA ALA A 63 -9.72 -2.43 4.59
C ALA A 63 -8.62 -3.48 4.38
N ILE A 64 -7.36 -3.07 4.38
CA ILE A 64 -6.24 -3.99 4.24
C ILE A 64 -6.19 -4.95 5.41
N GLN A 65 -6.40 -4.46 6.62
CA GLN A 65 -6.37 -5.29 7.83
C GLN A 65 -7.53 -6.30 7.88
N SER A 66 -8.60 -6.02 7.17
CA SER A 66 -9.78 -6.89 7.13
C SER A 66 -9.70 -7.98 6.07
N ARG A 67 -8.66 -8.03 5.31
CA ARG A 67 -8.52 -9.01 4.21
C ARG A 67 -8.14 -10.39 4.69
#